data_b9a7ccb21fefa8cd66b0eae98b5879b1
#
_entry.id   b9a7ccb21fefa8cd66b0eae98b5879b1
#
_cell.length_a   1.000
_cell.length_b   1.000
_cell.length_c   1.000
_cell.angle_alpha   90.00
_cell.angle_beta   90.00
_cell.angle_gamma   90.00
#
_symmetry.space_group_name_H-M   'P 1'
#
loop_
_entity.id
_entity.type
_entity.pdbx_description
1 polymer ?
#
loop_
_entity_poly.entity_id
_entity_poly.type
_entity_poly.pdbx_seq_one_letter_code
_entity_poly.pdbx_strand_id
1 'polypeptide(L)'
;MREEAPSRAQRVIDNNDILFQCVRPYQKNNYIHRILNTSNQQWVASTGYAQIRTTELPNYIYHLLNTDEFNRKVMVRCTGSSYPAINSEDLATIHLYYTPDKKEQLKISRLLDLLDKRIATQNKIIEDLKKLKSAIIEKVFCPPNQKQPVCRIKGFEQPLTTYKMSAFCSRIATKNKDAKCSLVLTIAAQYGLVSQDSFFNKSVASENLTGYYLLHKGEFAYNRSYSAGYDWGTVKRLDNCDEGVLSTLYICFKINETIVDSDFLTYYFESTKWHKGLSDIADEGARNHGLLNVSITDYFNTKHRFPSMAEQKVIAKMLNAITEREKEAIVLGECYRKQKQFLLRQMFI
;
A
#
# COMPACT_ATOMS: atom_id res chain seq x y z
N MET A 1 -0.49 -29.57 -27.28
CA MET A 1 -0.19 -28.17 -26.95
C MET A 1 -1.37 -27.39 -26.33
N ARG A 2 -2.55 -27.95 -26.25
CA ARG A 2 -3.73 -27.30 -25.65
C ARG A 2 -4.28 -28.02 -24.42
N GLU A 3 -3.74 -29.14 -24.05
CA GLU A 3 -4.22 -29.95 -22.92
C GLU A 3 -3.96 -29.29 -21.57
N GLU A 4 -2.99 -28.37 -21.47
CA GLU A 4 -2.64 -27.66 -20.22
C GLU A 4 -3.11 -26.19 -20.18
N ALA A 5 -3.70 -25.67 -21.27
CA ALA A 5 -4.18 -24.28 -21.27
C ALA A 5 -5.50 -24.16 -20.47
N PRO A 6 -5.65 -23.15 -19.59
CA PRO A 6 -6.91 -22.90 -18.91
C PRO A 6 -8.06 -22.79 -19.91
N SER A 7 -9.23 -23.33 -19.59
CA SER A 7 -10.42 -23.37 -20.49
C SER A 7 -10.82 -22.01 -21.06
N ARG A 8 -10.41 -20.91 -20.39
CA ARG A 8 -10.66 -19.52 -20.81
C ARG A 8 -9.51 -18.87 -21.56
N ALA A 9 -8.42 -19.57 -21.89
CA ALA A 9 -7.23 -19.04 -22.53
C ALA A 9 -7.01 -19.76 -23.88
N GLN A 10 -7.82 -19.46 -24.88
CA GLN A 10 -7.86 -20.21 -26.14
C GLN A 10 -7.40 -19.43 -27.38
N ARG A 11 -7.33 -18.09 -27.29
CA ARG A 11 -6.97 -17.26 -28.43
C ARG A 11 -5.48 -17.00 -28.46
N VAL A 12 -4.82 -17.45 -29.54
CA VAL A 12 -3.40 -17.14 -29.78
C VAL A 12 -3.27 -15.67 -30.16
N ILE A 13 -2.35 -14.98 -29.49
CA ILE A 13 -2.03 -13.58 -29.73
C ILE A 13 -0.64 -13.44 -30.36
N ASP A 14 -0.51 -12.43 -31.21
CA ASP A 14 0.71 -12.11 -31.92
C ASP A 14 1.31 -10.78 -31.45
N ASN A 15 2.55 -10.52 -31.86
CA ASN A 15 3.20 -9.26 -31.56
C ASN A 15 2.37 -8.08 -32.10
N ASN A 16 2.19 -7.05 -31.29
CA ASN A 16 1.36 -5.86 -31.52
C ASN A 16 -0.16 -6.07 -31.43
N ASP A 17 -0.64 -7.26 -31.09
CA ASP A 17 -2.05 -7.40 -30.74
C ASP A 17 -2.38 -6.58 -29.50
N ILE A 18 -3.49 -5.87 -29.52
CA ILE A 18 -4.02 -5.12 -28.38
C ILE A 18 -5.09 -5.96 -27.70
N LEU A 19 -4.94 -6.18 -26.40
CA LEU A 19 -5.93 -6.85 -25.58
C LEU A 19 -6.74 -5.80 -24.84
N PHE A 20 -8.00 -5.65 -25.22
CA PHE A 20 -8.94 -4.74 -24.59
C PHE A 20 -9.73 -5.46 -23.51
N GLN A 21 -9.72 -4.95 -22.27
CA GLN A 21 -10.45 -5.54 -21.15
C GLN A 21 -11.96 -5.37 -21.34
N CYS A 22 -12.68 -6.47 -21.58
CA CYS A 22 -14.12 -6.47 -21.80
C CYS A 22 -14.93 -6.53 -20.49
N VAL A 23 -14.39 -7.11 -19.42
CA VAL A 23 -15.04 -7.20 -18.10
C VAL A 23 -14.51 -6.10 -17.21
N ARG A 24 -15.38 -5.25 -16.67
CA ARG A 24 -15.04 -4.04 -15.92
C ARG A 24 -14.10 -3.12 -16.71
N PRO A 25 -14.47 -2.70 -17.92
CA PRO A 25 -13.57 -1.95 -18.79
C PRO A 25 -13.17 -0.58 -18.23
N TYR A 26 -13.90 -0.05 -17.24
CA TYR A 26 -13.55 1.16 -16.52
C TYR A 26 -12.20 1.08 -15.77
N GLN A 27 -11.70 -0.14 -15.50
CA GLN A 27 -10.39 -0.34 -14.89
C GLN A 27 -9.25 -0.07 -15.88
N LYS A 28 -9.51 -0.06 -17.19
CA LYS A 28 -8.55 0.21 -18.27
C LYS A 28 -7.29 -0.67 -18.22
N ASN A 29 -7.42 -1.93 -17.76
CA ASN A 29 -6.32 -2.90 -17.76
C ASN A 29 -6.10 -3.47 -19.19
N ASN A 30 -5.99 -2.58 -20.15
CA ASN A 30 -5.68 -2.94 -21.52
C ASN A 30 -4.19 -3.22 -21.67
N TYR A 31 -3.84 -4.10 -22.58
CA TYR A 31 -2.47 -4.53 -22.79
C TYR A 31 -2.13 -4.57 -24.28
N ILE A 32 -0.93 -4.17 -24.67
CA ILE A 32 -0.38 -4.36 -25.98
C ILE A 32 0.72 -5.42 -25.94
N HIS A 33 0.55 -6.48 -26.69
CA HIS A 33 1.49 -7.60 -26.70
C HIS A 33 2.77 -7.25 -27.48
N ARG A 34 3.93 -7.46 -26.83
CA ARG A 34 5.24 -7.09 -27.39
C ARG A 34 6.21 -8.25 -27.48
N ILE A 35 5.72 -9.46 -27.31
CA ILE A 35 6.55 -10.65 -27.29
C ILE A 35 6.28 -11.43 -28.57
N LEU A 36 7.33 -11.79 -29.29
CA LEU A 36 7.22 -12.62 -30.47
C LEU A 36 6.90 -14.07 -30.07
N ASN A 37 6.00 -14.69 -30.79
CA ASN A 37 5.78 -16.14 -30.68
C ASN A 37 7.03 -16.88 -31.22
N THR A 38 7.42 -17.95 -30.53
CA THR A 38 8.48 -18.86 -30.96
C THR A 38 7.86 -20.21 -31.31
N SER A 39 8.64 -21.08 -31.98
CA SER A 39 8.20 -22.44 -32.29
C SER A 39 7.78 -23.26 -31.06
N ASN A 40 8.38 -22.95 -29.90
CA ASN A 40 8.16 -23.69 -28.65
C ASN A 40 7.23 -22.99 -27.67
N GLN A 41 6.84 -21.73 -27.92
CA GLN A 41 6.00 -20.96 -27.02
C GLN A 41 5.05 -20.04 -27.77
N GLN A 42 3.77 -20.26 -27.55
CA GLN A 42 2.70 -19.39 -28.02
C GLN A 42 2.02 -18.69 -26.84
N TRP A 43 1.67 -17.42 -27.03
CA TRP A 43 0.95 -16.66 -26.05
C TRP A 43 -0.54 -16.71 -26.33
N VAL A 44 -1.35 -16.78 -25.29
CA VAL A 44 -2.80 -16.89 -25.40
C VAL A 44 -3.50 -15.84 -24.54
N ALA A 45 -4.61 -15.32 -25.01
CA ALA A 45 -5.43 -14.37 -24.27
C ALA A 45 -6.65 -15.04 -23.64
N SER A 46 -7.01 -14.58 -22.44
CA SER A 46 -8.27 -14.94 -21.78
C SER A 46 -9.48 -14.40 -22.55
N THR A 47 -10.60 -15.12 -22.45
CA THR A 47 -11.90 -14.70 -23.04
C THR A 47 -12.45 -13.39 -22.47
N GLY A 48 -11.93 -12.92 -21.32
CA GLY A 48 -12.28 -11.62 -20.74
C GLY A 48 -11.70 -10.41 -21.48
N TYR A 49 -10.90 -10.65 -22.55
CA TYR A 49 -10.32 -9.60 -23.39
C TYR A 49 -10.80 -9.74 -24.82
N ALA A 50 -11.04 -8.62 -25.51
CA ALA A 50 -11.12 -8.58 -26.95
C ALA A 50 -9.70 -8.44 -27.52
N GLN A 51 -9.38 -9.24 -28.54
CA GLN A 51 -8.13 -9.14 -29.29
C GLN A 51 -8.35 -8.22 -30.49
N ILE A 52 -7.58 -7.15 -30.58
CA ILE A 52 -7.69 -6.14 -31.62
C ILE A 52 -6.39 -6.13 -32.43
N ARG A 53 -6.50 -6.25 -33.72
CA ARG A 53 -5.44 -6.03 -34.72
C ARG A 53 -5.76 -4.78 -35.54
N THR A 54 -4.74 -4.04 -35.87
CA THR A 54 -4.92 -2.77 -36.60
C THR A 54 -3.88 -2.64 -37.71
N THR A 55 -4.28 -1.98 -38.80
CA THR A 55 -3.40 -1.51 -39.88
C THR A 55 -2.76 -0.17 -39.57
N GLU A 56 -3.29 0.51 -38.56
CA GLU A 56 -2.73 1.75 -38.03
C GLU A 56 -1.56 1.46 -37.10
N LEU A 57 -0.93 2.52 -36.55
CA LEU A 57 0.16 2.34 -35.59
C LEU A 57 -0.39 1.70 -34.30
N PRO A 58 -0.01 0.46 -33.92
CA PRO A 58 -0.63 -0.24 -32.80
C PRO A 58 -0.56 0.53 -31.48
N ASN A 59 0.57 1.22 -31.22
CA ASN A 59 0.72 2.04 -29.99
C ASN A 59 -0.25 3.22 -29.98
N TYR A 60 -0.46 3.85 -31.14
CA TYR A 60 -1.38 4.97 -31.26
C TYR A 60 -2.82 4.51 -30.94
N ILE A 61 -3.25 3.40 -31.55
CA ILE A 61 -4.56 2.82 -31.27
C ILE A 61 -4.68 2.37 -29.82
N TYR A 62 -3.63 1.74 -29.26
CA TYR A 62 -3.61 1.37 -27.83
C TYR A 62 -3.88 2.58 -26.94
N HIS A 63 -3.22 3.70 -27.16
CA HIS A 63 -3.44 4.91 -26.36
C HIS A 63 -4.82 5.51 -26.57
N LEU A 64 -5.34 5.52 -27.81
CA LEU A 64 -6.69 5.97 -28.12
C LEU A 64 -7.76 5.15 -27.38
N LEU A 65 -7.61 3.83 -27.32
CA LEU A 65 -8.50 2.93 -26.57
C LEU A 65 -8.43 3.14 -25.04
N ASN A 66 -7.41 3.82 -24.54
CA ASN A 66 -7.26 4.15 -23.12
C ASN A 66 -7.74 5.56 -22.74
N THR A 67 -8.29 6.32 -23.71
CA THR A 67 -8.87 7.64 -23.44
C THR A 67 -10.14 7.55 -22.58
N ASP A 68 -10.46 8.62 -21.87
CA ASP A 68 -11.72 8.70 -21.12
C ASP A 68 -12.93 8.72 -22.04
N GLU A 69 -12.81 9.38 -23.21
CA GLU A 69 -13.88 9.45 -24.20
C GLU A 69 -14.21 8.09 -24.77
N PHE A 70 -13.20 7.29 -25.16
CA PHE A 70 -13.44 5.93 -25.61
C PHE A 70 -14.07 5.08 -24.52
N ASN A 71 -13.55 5.17 -23.31
CA ASN A 71 -14.10 4.41 -22.16
C ASN A 71 -15.56 4.79 -21.88
N ARG A 72 -15.93 6.06 -22.01
CA ARG A 72 -17.33 6.51 -21.90
C ARG A 72 -18.23 5.85 -22.92
N LYS A 73 -17.79 5.78 -24.18
CA LYS A 73 -18.53 5.09 -25.27
C LYS A 73 -18.69 3.59 -24.99
N VAL A 74 -17.67 2.96 -24.41
CA VAL A 74 -17.71 1.55 -23.99
C VAL A 74 -18.70 1.35 -22.85
N MET A 75 -18.64 2.18 -21.80
CA MET A 75 -19.50 2.02 -20.63
C MET A 75 -20.99 2.15 -20.93
N VAL A 76 -21.37 2.99 -21.89
CA VAL A 76 -22.77 3.11 -22.36
C VAL A 76 -23.28 1.81 -23.00
N ARG A 77 -22.40 0.96 -23.54
CA ARG A 77 -22.74 -0.33 -24.18
C ARG A 77 -22.57 -1.53 -23.28
N CYS A 78 -22.04 -1.31 -22.06
CA CYS A 78 -21.87 -2.39 -21.10
C CYS A 78 -23.22 -2.89 -20.56
N THR A 79 -23.30 -4.20 -20.35
CA THR A 79 -24.40 -4.86 -19.64
C THR A 79 -23.93 -5.32 -18.26
N GLY A 80 -24.85 -5.43 -17.29
CA GLY A 80 -24.56 -5.86 -15.92
C GLY A 80 -24.20 -4.72 -14.98
N SER A 81 -24.92 -4.60 -13.86
CA SER A 81 -24.73 -3.52 -12.87
C SER A 81 -23.51 -3.73 -11.97
N SER A 82 -23.31 -4.93 -11.45
CA SER A 82 -22.20 -5.24 -10.53
C SER A 82 -20.89 -5.58 -11.25
N TYR A 83 -20.99 -6.16 -12.44
CA TYR A 83 -19.88 -6.56 -13.29
C TYR A 83 -20.13 -6.09 -14.72
N PRO A 84 -20.03 -4.79 -14.99
CA PRO A 84 -20.27 -4.29 -16.35
C PRO A 84 -19.29 -4.94 -17.33
N ALA A 85 -19.85 -5.44 -18.43
CA ALA A 85 -19.10 -6.09 -19.49
C ALA A 85 -19.61 -5.69 -20.86
N ILE A 86 -18.69 -5.66 -21.84
CA ILE A 86 -19.00 -5.45 -23.25
C ILE A 86 -18.56 -6.68 -24.04
N ASN A 87 -19.34 -7.11 -25.02
CA ASN A 87 -18.93 -8.16 -25.95
C ASN A 87 -18.08 -7.58 -27.09
N SER A 88 -17.43 -8.46 -27.85
CA SER A 88 -16.55 -8.04 -28.96
C SER A 88 -17.31 -7.42 -30.11
N GLU A 89 -18.55 -7.81 -30.31
CA GLU A 89 -19.42 -7.33 -31.40
C GLU A 89 -19.84 -5.89 -31.13
N ASP A 90 -20.35 -5.60 -29.91
CA ASP A 90 -20.71 -4.25 -29.50
C ASP A 90 -19.49 -3.34 -29.45
N LEU A 91 -18.33 -3.87 -29.00
CA LEU A 91 -17.07 -3.12 -29.00
C LEU A 91 -16.66 -2.69 -30.41
N ALA A 92 -16.86 -3.57 -31.43
CA ALA A 92 -16.54 -3.31 -32.83
C ALA A 92 -17.41 -2.23 -33.45
N THR A 93 -18.59 -1.92 -32.89
CA THR A 93 -19.49 -0.86 -33.39
C THR A 93 -19.08 0.55 -32.93
N ILE A 94 -18.09 0.69 -32.05
CA ILE A 94 -17.71 1.99 -31.50
C ILE A 94 -16.88 2.75 -32.53
N HIS A 95 -17.42 3.90 -32.97
CA HIS A 95 -16.68 4.79 -33.86
C HIS A 95 -15.55 5.49 -33.17
N LEU A 96 -14.37 5.43 -33.78
CA LEU A 96 -13.13 6.10 -33.36
C LEU A 96 -12.83 7.26 -34.30
N TYR A 97 -12.44 8.39 -33.75
CA TYR A 97 -11.83 9.49 -34.48
C TYR A 97 -10.33 9.43 -34.31
N TYR A 98 -9.58 9.46 -35.40
CA TYR A 98 -8.14 9.40 -35.37
C TYR A 98 -7.53 10.17 -36.52
N THR A 99 -6.31 10.66 -36.37
CA THR A 99 -5.58 11.30 -37.47
C THR A 99 -5.09 10.26 -38.48
N PRO A 100 -5.27 10.45 -39.79
CA PRO A 100 -4.68 9.57 -40.81
C PRO A 100 -3.19 9.82 -41.02
N ASP A 101 -2.62 10.93 -40.49
CA ASP A 101 -1.19 11.24 -40.60
C ASP A 101 -0.35 10.33 -39.72
N LYS A 102 0.38 9.41 -40.36
CA LYS A 102 1.29 8.47 -39.70
C LYS A 102 2.41 9.14 -38.91
N LYS A 103 2.86 10.34 -39.34
CA LYS A 103 3.90 11.09 -38.62
C LYS A 103 3.36 11.65 -37.30
N GLU A 104 2.12 12.12 -37.33
CA GLU A 104 1.43 12.59 -36.13
C GLU A 104 1.16 11.42 -35.18
N GLN A 105 0.58 10.31 -35.67
CA GLN A 105 0.41 9.08 -34.87
C GLN A 105 1.70 8.65 -34.20
N LEU A 106 2.83 8.67 -34.92
CA LEU A 106 4.13 8.27 -34.39
C LEU A 106 4.61 9.21 -33.27
N LYS A 107 4.44 10.53 -33.44
CA LYS A 107 4.84 11.51 -32.42
C LYS A 107 4.02 11.35 -31.13
N ILE A 108 2.69 11.23 -31.26
CA ILE A 108 1.77 11.05 -30.13
C ILE A 108 2.08 9.75 -29.39
N SER A 109 2.14 8.64 -30.12
CA SER A 109 2.42 7.33 -29.50
C SER A 109 3.77 7.29 -28.81
N ARG A 110 4.82 7.85 -29.43
CA ARG A 110 6.16 7.89 -28.82
C ARG A 110 6.19 8.69 -27.53
N LEU A 111 5.51 9.85 -27.47
CA LEU A 111 5.42 10.66 -26.25
C LEU A 111 4.72 9.89 -25.13
N LEU A 112 3.57 9.28 -25.44
CA LEU A 112 2.79 8.52 -24.44
C LEU A 112 3.50 7.23 -24.01
N ASP A 113 4.18 6.54 -24.92
CA ASP A 113 5.03 5.38 -24.61
C ASP A 113 6.18 5.74 -23.65
N LEU A 114 6.80 6.92 -23.85
CA LEU A 114 7.85 7.41 -22.94
C LEU A 114 7.30 7.71 -21.55
N LEU A 115 6.09 8.24 -21.45
CA LEU A 115 5.43 8.46 -20.16
C LEU A 115 5.08 7.13 -19.50
N ASP A 116 4.61 6.13 -20.23
CA ASP A 116 4.34 4.79 -19.67
C ASP A 116 5.62 4.14 -19.13
N LYS A 117 6.73 4.25 -19.87
CA LYS A 117 8.03 3.79 -19.38
C LYS A 117 8.46 4.52 -18.11
N ARG A 118 8.24 5.84 -18.03
CA ARG A 118 8.52 6.62 -16.82
C ARG A 118 7.68 6.16 -15.63
N ILE A 119 6.37 5.98 -15.83
CA ILE A 119 5.46 5.49 -14.79
C ILE A 119 5.89 4.10 -14.31
N ALA A 120 6.22 3.19 -15.22
CA ALA A 120 6.69 1.85 -14.89
C ALA A 120 8.00 1.88 -14.08
N THR A 121 8.97 2.69 -14.51
CA THR A 121 10.24 2.89 -13.79
C THR A 121 10.00 3.46 -12.39
N GLN A 122 9.12 4.46 -12.28
CA GLN A 122 8.79 5.08 -11.00
C GLN A 122 8.12 4.09 -10.04
N ASN A 123 7.21 3.25 -10.53
CA ASN A 123 6.59 2.20 -9.73
C ASN A 123 7.63 1.20 -9.21
N LYS A 124 8.61 0.83 -10.04
CA LYS A 124 9.72 -0.04 -9.63
C LYS A 124 10.59 0.60 -8.54
N ILE A 125 10.91 1.89 -8.68
CA ILE A 125 11.66 2.63 -7.64
C ILE A 125 10.91 2.60 -6.31
N ILE A 126 9.58 2.84 -6.32
CA ILE A 126 8.75 2.79 -5.11
C ILE A 126 8.81 1.39 -4.48
N GLU A 127 8.66 0.35 -5.28
CA GLU A 127 8.74 -1.04 -4.81
C GLU A 127 10.11 -1.38 -4.22
N ASP A 128 11.18 -0.97 -4.88
CA ASP A 128 12.56 -1.21 -4.44
C ASP A 128 12.87 -0.46 -3.13
N LEU A 129 12.38 0.80 -2.96
CA LEU A 129 12.51 1.55 -1.71
C LEU A 129 11.75 0.88 -0.55
N LYS A 130 10.54 0.37 -0.79
CA LYS A 130 9.78 -0.39 0.21
C LYS A 130 10.51 -1.66 0.64
N LYS A 131 11.03 -2.43 -0.31
CA LYS A 131 11.82 -3.64 -0.05
C LYS A 131 13.10 -3.32 0.73
N LEU A 132 13.80 -2.26 0.34
CA LEU A 132 15.01 -1.81 1.02
C LEU A 132 14.72 -1.42 2.47
N LYS A 133 13.69 -0.60 2.71
CA LYS A 133 13.27 -0.20 4.06
C LYS A 133 12.95 -1.42 4.92
N SER A 134 12.13 -2.32 4.43
CA SER A 134 11.76 -3.55 5.15
C SER A 134 12.97 -4.43 5.46
N ALA A 135 13.87 -4.62 4.50
CA ALA A 135 15.08 -5.42 4.70
C ALA A 135 16.05 -4.80 5.74
N ILE A 136 16.16 -3.47 5.77
CA ILE A 136 16.96 -2.76 6.78
C ILE A 136 16.31 -2.93 8.15
N ILE A 137 15.02 -2.69 8.28
CA ILE A 137 14.26 -2.85 9.52
C ILE A 137 14.49 -4.25 10.11
N GLU A 138 14.34 -5.30 9.31
CA GLU A 138 14.53 -6.68 9.79
C GLU A 138 15.97 -7.01 10.22
N LYS A 139 16.97 -6.26 9.74
CA LYS A 139 18.39 -6.50 10.05
C LYS A 139 18.94 -5.66 11.18
N VAL A 140 18.44 -4.42 11.39
CA VAL A 140 19.00 -3.49 12.38
C VAL A 140 18.35 -3.60 13.76
N PHE A 141 17.14 -4.14 13.84
CA PHE A 141 16.47 -4.38 15.11
C PHE A 141 16.80 -5.76 15.67
N CYS A 142 16.98 -5.83 16.99
CA CYS A 142 17.38 -7.04 17.71
C CYS A 142 16.16 -7.67 18.39
N PRO A 143 15.86 -8.96 18.16
CA PRO A 143 14.84 -9.64 18.94
C PRO A 143 15.30 -9.86 20.40
N PRO A 144 14.36 -9.93 21.38
CA PRO A 144 14.70 -10.01 22.81
C PRO A 144 15.58 -11.21 23.20
N ASN A 145 15.49 -12.31 22.44
CA ASN A 145 16.23 -13.56 22.68
C ASN A 145 17.63 -13.60 22.07
N GLN A 146 18.03 -12.57 21.33
CA GLN A 146 19.37 -12.45 20.73
C GLN A 146 20.18 -11.35 21.39
N LYS A 147 21.52 -11.46 21.35
CA LYS A 147 22.42 -10.46 21.96
C LYS A 147 22.66 -9.26 21.04
N GLN A 148 22.60 -9.46 19.73
CA GLN A 148 22.86 -8.42 18.72
C GLN A 148 21.93 -8.57 17.51
N PRO A 149 21.66 -7.49 16.77
CA PRO A 149 20.95 -7.56 15.48
C PRO A 149 21.83 -8.22 14.40
N VAL A 150 21.22 -8.58 13.29
CA VAL A 150 21.95 -9.17 12.13
C VAL A 150 22.98 -8.19 11.56
N CYS A 151 22.60 -6.91 11.50
CA CYS A 151 23.48 -5.82 11.07
C CYS A 151 23.49 -4.72 12.11
N ARG A 152 24.66 -4.20 12.44
CA ARG A 152 24.83 -3.09 13.35
C ARG A 152 25.47 -1.90 12.66
N ILE A 153 25.12 -0.70 13.08
CA ILE A 153 25.71 0.54 12.55
C ILE A 153 27.19 0.57 12.94
N LYS A 154 28.07 0.81 11.97
CA LYS A 154 29.53 0.88 12.20
C LYS A 154 29.85 2.01 13.19
N GLY A 155 30.72 1.71 14.16
CA GLY A 155 31.13 2.65 15.21
C GLY A 155 30.32 2.55 16.50
N PHE A 156 29.30 1.67 16.56
CA PHE A 156 28.55 1.39 17.79
C PHE A 156 28.82 -0.06 18.23
N GLU A 157 29.63 -0.19 19.29
CA GLU A 157 30.03 -1.51 19.82
C GLU A 157 29.45 -1.80 21.22
N GLN A 158 28.83 -0.80 21.83
CA GLN A 158 28.27 -0.91 23.18
C GLN A 158 27.16 -1.99 23.21
N PRO A 159 27.08 -2.79 24.29
CA PRO A 159 26.04 -3.81 24.39
C PRO A 159 24.64 -3.19 24.38
N LEU A 160 23.69 -3.91 23.77
CA LEU A 160 22.30 -3.51 23.80
C LEU A 160 21.71 -3.72 25.21
N THR A 161 20.87 -2.81 25.65
CA THR A 161 20.19 -2.89 26.94
C THR A 161 18.78 -3.47 26.79
N THR A 162 18.42 -4.37 27.69
CA THR A 162 17.07 -4.94 27.73
C THR A 162 16.21 -4.16 28.69
N TYR A 163 15.08 -3.67 28.20
CA TYR A 163 14.09 -2.94 28.98
C TYR A 163 12.76 -3.70 29.02
N LYS A 164 12.04 -3.61 30.14
CA LYS A 164 10.60 -3.88 30.13
C LYS A 164 9.90 -2.70 29.45
N MET A 165 8.78 -2.96 28.74
CA MET A 165 8.04 -1.89 28.11
C MET A 165 7.60 -0.82 29.11
N SER A 166 7.25 -1.19 30.33
CA SER A 166 6.91 -0.27 31.42
C SER A 166 8.05 0.67 31.85
N ALA A 167 9.31 0.38 31.49
CA ALA A 167 10.43 1.27 31.80
C ALA A 167 10.51 2.46 30.83
N PHE A 168 10.08 2.29 29.58
CA PHE A 168 10.16 3.32 28.55
C PHE A 168 8.80 3.77 27.99
N CYS A 169 7.69 3.13 28.40
CA CYS A 169 6.33 3.52 28.05
C CYS A 169 5.45 3.65 29.29
N SER A 170 4.53 4.58 29.27
CA SER A 170 3.46 4.69 30.26
C SER A 170 2.09 4.67 29.58
N ARG A 171 1.15 3.94 30.19
CA ARG A 171 -0.22 3.81 29.67
C ARG A 171 -0.93 5.16 29.65
N ILE A 172 -1.69 5.40 28.57
CA ILE A 172 -2.65 6.49 28.48
C ILE A 172 -4.03 5.90 28.78
N ALA A 173 -4.67 6.43 29.81
CA ALA A 173 -6.05 6.10 30.20
C ALA A 173 -6.91 7.37 30.31
N THR A 174 -6.38 8.52 29.90
CA THR A 174 -7.10 9.79 29.89
C THR A 174 -8.30 9.69 28.97
N LYS A 175 -9.47 10.02 29.49
CA LYS A 175 -10.71 10.00 28.76
C LYS A 175 -10.99 11.36 28.11
N ASN A 176 -11.72 11.34 27.01
CA ASN A 176 -12.24 12.53 26.34
C ASN A 176 -13.40 13.14 27.14
N LYS A 177 -13.11 13.61 28.35
CA LYS A 177 -14.10 14.25 29.19
C LYS A 177 -14.67 15.46 28.47
N ASP A 178 -15.96 15.71 28.68
CA ASP A 178 -16.70 16.83 28.08
C ASP A 178 -16.76 16.79 26.53
N ALA A 179 -16.43 15.65 25.91
CA ALA A 179 -16.43 15.44 24.45
C ALA A 179 -15.68 16.55 23.67
N LYS A 180 -14.55 17.06 24.21
CA LYS A 180 -13.79 18.16 23.63
C LYS A 180 -13.21 17.85 22.26
N CYS A 181 -12.79 16.57 22.04
CA CYS A 181 -12.29 16.12 20.75
C CYS A 181 -13.35 15.24 20.07
N SER A 182 -13.70 15.59 18.83
CA SER A 182 -14.66 14.86 17.99
C SER A 182 -13.97 14.00 16.91
N LEU A 183 -12.67 14.13 16.72
CA LEU A 183 -11.92 13.38 15.71
C LEU A 183 -11.71 11.93 16.16
N VAL A 184 -12.54 11.02 15.64
CA VAL A 184 -12.39 9.59 15.92
C VAL A 184 -11.33 8.99 15.01
N LEU A 185 -10.36 8.34 15.64
CA LEU A 185 -9.24 7.67 14.96
C LEU A 185 -9.45 6.15 14.90
N THR A 186 -8.81 5.55 13.91
CA THR A 186 -8.62 4.10 13.79
C THR A 186 -7.19 3.79 13.35
N ILE A 187 -6.69 2.59 13.66
CA ILE A 187 -5.43 2.12 13.12
C ILE A 187 -5.69 1.39 11.80
N ALA A 188 -5.25 2.00 10.72
CA ALA A 188 -5.09 1.35 9.43
C ALA A 188 -3.64 0.87 9.32
N ALA A 189 -3.40 -0.44 9.24
CA ALA A 189 -2.06 -1.02 9.35
C ALA A 189 -1.03 -0.41 8.38
N GLN A 190 -1.47 -0.06 7.17
CA GLN A 190 -0.64 0.54 6.12
C GLN A 190 -0.57 2.08 6.19
N TYR A 191 -1.56 2.74 6.78
CA TYR A 191 -1.71 4.21 6.74
C TYR A 191 -1.48 4.88 8.10
N GLY A 192 -1.32 4.10 9.17
CA GLY A 192 -1.12 4.62 10.52
C GLY A 192 -2.43 4.90 11.27
N LEU A 193 -2.38 5.88 12.19
CA LEU A 193 -3.56 6.42 12.85
C LEU A 193 -4.23 7.45 11.93
N VAL A 194 -5.42 7.12 11.47
CA VAL A 194 -6.19 7.92 10.49
C VAL A 194 -7.60 8.20 11.00
N SER A 195 -8.25 9.23 10.45
CA SER A 195 -9.66 9.50 10.72
C SER A 195 -10.53 8.30 10.31
N GLN A 196 -11.37 7.86 11.23
CA GLN A 196 -12.29 6.74 11.00
C GLN A 196 -13.28 7.03 9.87
N ASP A 197 -13.83 8.22 9.83
CA ASP A 197 -14.82 8.63 8.82
C ASP A 197 -14.20 8.65 7.43
N SER A 198 -12.96 9.17 7.30
CA SER A 198 -12.23 9.19 6.03
C SER A 198 -11.86 7.79 5.54
N PHE A 199 -11.60 6.87 6.47
CA PHE A 199 -11.16 5.51 6.13
C PHE A 199 -12.33 4.59 5.72
N PHE A 200 -13.46 4.66 6.44
CA PHE A 200 -14.62 3.79 6.20
C PHE A 200 -15.71 4.43 5.33
N ASN A 201 -15.59 5.72 4.95
CA ASN A 201 -16.63 6.51 4.30
C ASN A 201 -17.98 6.48 5.05
N LYS A 202 -17.96 6.25 6.35
CA LYS A 202 -19.11 6.24 7.25
C LYS A 202 -18.65 6.37 8.70
N SER A 203 -19.47 6.98 9.55
CA SER A 203 -19.25 6.95 11.01
C SER A 203 -19.57 5.55 11.55
N VAL A 204 -18.62 4.94 12.24
CA VAL A 204 -18.75 3.63 12.92
C VAL A 204 -18.66 3.82 14.43
N ALA A 205 -18.23 5.00 14.89
CA ALA A 205 -18.09 5.31 16.30
C ALA A 205 -19.46 5.50 16.98
N SER A 206 -19.49 5.30 18.30
CA SER A 206 -20.63 5.68 19.13
C SER A 206 -20.81 7.20 19.10
N GLU A 207 -22.05 7.69 19.19
CA GLU A 207 -22.35 9.12 19.34
C GLU A 207 -21.71 9.70 20.62
N ASN A 208 -21.59 8.89 21.66
CA ASN A 208 -20.94 9.31 22.91
C ASN A 208 -19.45 8.93 22.91
N LEU A 209 -18.59 9.93 22.73
CA LEU A 209 -17.13 9.79 22.72
C LEU A 209 -16.45 10.03 24.06
N THR A 210 -17.20 10.32 25.14
CA THR A 210 -16.62 10.64 26.47
C THR A 210 -15.87 9.46 27.09
N GLY A 211 -16.24 8.23 26.70
CA GLY A 211 -15.59 7.00 27.12
C GLY A 211 -14.32 6.63 26.36
N TYR A 212 -14.00 7.32 25.26
CA TYR A 212 -12.82 7.06 24.42
C TYR A 212 -11.56 7.61 25.08
N TYR A 213 -10.40 7.06 24.70
CA TYR A 213 -9.10 7.61 25.10
C TYR A 213 -8.75 8.80 24.23
N LEU A 214 -8.26 9.89 24.85
CA LEU A 214 -7.72 11.06 24.17
C LEU A 214 -6.22 10.83 23.95
N LEU A 215 -5.79 10.91 22.70
CA LEU A 215 -4.39 10.85 22.29
C LEU A 215 -3.95 12.20 21.75
N HIS A 216 -2.67 12.51 21.99
CA HIS A 216 -1.98 13.65 21.42
C HIS A 216 -0.89 13.21 20.44
N LYS A 217 -0.50 14.12 19.56
CA LYS A 217 0.57 13.90 18.60
C LYS A 217 1.85 13.36 19.26
N GLY A 218 2.46 12.35 18.64
CA GLY A 218 3.62 11.65 19.17
C GLY A 218 3.28 10.46 20.07
N GLU A 219 2.05 10.32 20.53
CA GLU A 219 1.61 9.18 21.34
C GLU A 219 1.25 7.98 20.47
N PHE A 220 1.33 6.79 21.05
CA PHE A 220 1.19 5.51 20.35
C PHE A 220 -0.09 4.78 20.74
N ALA A 221 -0.59 3.95 19.82
CA ALA A 221 -1.66 3.01 20.10
C ALA A 221 -1.37 1.64 19.49
N TYR A 222 -1.68 0.58 20.23
CA TYR A 222 -1.61 -0.80 19.79
C TYR A 222 -3.01 -1.33 19.52
N ASN A 223 -3.23 -1.78 18.30
CA ASN A 223 -4.42 -2.54 17.90
C ASN A 223 -4.16 -4.04 18.08
N ARG A 224 -4.90 -4.67 18.97
CA ARG A 224 -4.83 -6.11 19.22
C ARG A 224 -5.54 -6.97 18.17
N SER A 225 -6.23 -6.35 17.20
CA SER A 225 -6.87 -7.10 16.12
C SER A 225 -5.82 -7.61 15.14
N TYR A 226 -5.87 -8.90 14.84
CA TYR A 226 -5.05 -9.48 13.80
C TYR A 226 -5.74 -9.35 12.43
N SER A 227 -4.94 -9.23 11.39
CA SER A 227 -5.40 -9.18 10.00
C SER A 227 -4.33 -9.80 9.09
N ALA A 228 -4.65 -10.04 7.83
CA ALA A 228 -3.71 -10.62 6.87
C ALA A 228 -2.40 -9.81 6.83
N GLY A 229 -1.28 -10.47 7.15
CA GLY A 229 0.06 -9.85 7.24
C GLY A 229 0.36 -9.13 8.56
N TYR A 230 -0.57 -9.13 9.54
CA TYR A 230 -0.43 -8.51 10.86
C TYR A 230 -0.95 -9.43 11.96
N ASP A 231 -0.37 -10.62 12.07
CA ASP A 231 -0.82 -11.68 12.98
C ASP A 231 -0.75 -11.31 14.47
N TRP A 232 0.11 -10.37 14.82
CA TRP A 232 0.30 -9.87 16.19
C TRP A 232 -0.28 -8.47 16.40
N GLY A 233 -1.18 -8.05 15.52
CA GLY A 233 -1.74 -6.70 15.56
C GLY A 233 -0.75 -5.63 15.08
N THR A 234 -1.02 -4.36 15.40
CA THR A 234 -0.28 -3.24 14.85
C THR A 234 -0.12 -2.13 15.86
N VAL A 235 1.08 -1.58 16.01
CA VAL A 235 1.36 -0.38 16.80
C VAL A 235 1.60 0.78 15.85
N LYS A 236 0.95 1.92 16.10
CA LYS A 236 1.15 3.15 15.30
C LYS A 236 1.21 4.37 16.22
N ARG A 237 1.98 5.39 15.78
CA ARG A 237 2.10 6.70 16.42
C ARG A 237 1.12 7.66 15.75
N LEU A 238 0.58 8.60 16.53
CA LEU A 238 -0.24 9.70 16.01
C LEU A 238 0.67 10.80 15.44
N ASP A 239 0.72 10.89 14.11
CA ASP A 239 1.60 11.84 13.40
C ASP A 239 0.80 12.94 12.66
N ASN A 240 -0.42 12.64 12.21
CA ASN A 240 -1.14 13.44 11.21
C ASN A 240 -2.08 14.50 11.78
N CYS A 241 -2.32 14.52 13.08
CA CYS A 241 -3.14 15.53 13.77
C CYS A 241 -2.61 15.75 15.18
N ASP A 242 -3.01 16.87 15.79
CA ASP A 242 -2.51 17.25 17.12
C ASP A 242 -3.16 16.42 18.22
N GLU A 243 -4.44 16.07 18.07
CA GLU A 243 -5.17 15.19 18.98
C GLU A 243 -6.26 14.39 18.27
N GLY A 244 -6.70 13.30 18.89
CA GLY A 244 -7.80 12.49 18.42
C GLY A 244 -8.23 11.47 19.47
N VAL A 245 -9.39 10.84 19.27
CA VAL A 245 -9.94 9.88 20.23
C VAL A 245 -9.95 8.47 19.67
N LEU A 246 -9.60 7.49 20.53
CA LEU A 246 -9.57 6.08 20.22
C LEU A 246 -10.45 5.25 21.17
N SER A 247 -11.06 4.21 20.63
CA SER A 247 -11.80 3.23 21.41
C SER A 247 -10.92 2.59 22.50
N THR A 248 -11.51 2.19 23.61
CA THR A 248 -10.84 1.49 24.71
C THR A 248 -10.36 0.08 24.36
N LEU A 249 -10.68 -0.41 23.17
CA LEU A 249 -10.13 -1.65 22.62
C LEU A 249 -8.64 -1.56 22.33
N TYR A 250 -8.13 -0.33 22.08
CA TYR A 250 -6.72 -0.08 21.85
C TYR A 250 -5.96 0.07 23.18
N ILE A 251 -4.69 -0.33 23.17
CA ILE A 251 -3.76 -0.01 24.27
C ILE A 251 -2.98 1.23 23.86
N CYS A 252 -3.30 2.36 24.50
CA CYS A 252 -2.68 3.64 24.21
C CYS A 252 -1.54 3.92 25.20
N PHE A 253 -0.42 4.48 24.73
CA PHE A 253 0.74 4.76 25.55
C PHE A 253 1.58 5.92 25.02
N LYS A 254 2.29 6.56 25.93
CA LYS A 254 3.33 7.55 25.63
C LYS A 254 4.70 7.01 26.03
N ILE A 255 5.74 7.53 25.43
CA ILE A 255 7.11 7.08 25.61
C ILE A 255 7.90 7.99 26.57
N ASN A 256 8.96 7.43 27.11
CA ASN A 256 10.00 8.19 27.81
C ASN A 256 11.14 8.44 26.82
N GLU A 257 11.21 9.64 26.28
CA GLU A 257 12.20 10.04 25.27
C GLU A 257 13.64 10.10 25.78
N THR A 258 13.87 9.94 27.11
CA THR A 258 15.23 9.78 27.65
C THR A 258 15.78 8.37 27.43
N ILE A 259 14.94 7.39 27.19
CA ILE A 259 15.31 5.97 27.02
C ILE A 259 15.16 5.52 25.58
N VAL A 260 14.11 5.96 24.88
CA VAL A 260 13.83 5.53 23.50
C VAL A 260 13.48 6.73 22.62
N ASP A 261 14.10 6.78 21.45
CA ASP A 261 13.76 7.74 20.40
C ASP A 261 12.42 7.39 19.74
N SER A 262 11.58 8.39 19.54
CA SER A 262 10.21 8.20 19.03
C SER A 262 10.16 7.63 17.61
N ASP A 263 11.04 8.13 16.73
CA ASP A 263 11.10 7.63 15.35
C ASP A 263 11.69 6.22 15.29
N PHE A 264 12.75 5.96 16.10
CA PHE A 264 13.32 4.63 16.26
C PHE A 264 12.24 3.62 16.69
N LEU A 265 11.42 3.97 17.69
CA LEU A 265 10.38 3.10 18.20
C LEU A 265 9.26 2.86 17.14
N THR A 266 8.94 3.86 16.33
CA THR A 266 7.98 3.71 15.21
C THR A 266 8.46 2.62 14.25
N TYR A 267 9.73 2.64 13.85
CA TYR A 267 10.29 1.60 12.96
C TYR A 267 10.50 0.25 13.65
N TYR A 268 10.81 0.26 14.97
CA TYR A 268 10.89 -0.98 15.74
C TYR A 268 9.56 -1.74 15.69
N PHE A 269 8.44 -1.05 15.83
CA PHE A 269 7.11 -1.66 15.74
C PHE A 269 6.68 -2.00 14.30
N GLU A 270 7.38 -1.54 13.28
CA GLU A 270 7.24 -2.03 11.91
C GLU A 270 7.99 -3.36 11.69
N SER A 271 8.94 -3.73 12.57
CA SER A 271 9.67 -4.99 12.52
C SER A 271 8.86 -6.15 13.13
N THR A 272 9.35 -7.37 12.92
CA THR A 272 8.82 -8.58 13.59
C THR A 272 9.45 -8.84 14.97
N LYS A 273 10.42 -8.00 15.39
CA LYS A 273 11.27 -8.30 16.57
C LYS A 273 10.55 -8.24 17.91
N TRP A 274 9.45 -7.51 18.01
CA TRP A 274 8.61 -7.42 19.21
C TRP A 274 7.54 -8.53 19.30
N HIS A 275 7.28 -9.26 18.19
CA HIS A 275 6.25 -10.29 18.13
C HIS A 275 6.49 -11.44 19.10
N LYS A 276 7.77 -11.82 19.32
CA LYS A 276 8.11 -12.89 20.27
C LYS A 276 7.65 -12.57 21.68
N GLY A 277 7.80 -11.32 22.12
CA GLY A 277 7.31 -10.88 23.43
C GLY A 277 5.80 -11.02 23.57
N LEU A 278 5.04 -10.83 22.49
CA LEU A 278 3.58 -11.05 22.49
C LEU A 278 3.23 -12.52 22.44
N SER A 279 3.94 -13.32 21.62
CA SER A 279 3.66 -14.77 21.54
C SER A 279 3.89 -15.50 22.86
N ASP A 280 4.76 -14.98 23.72
CA ASP A 280 5.05 -15.56 25.05
C ASP A 280 3.96 -15.25 26.09
N ILE A 281 3.13 -14.23 25.85
CA ILE A 281 2.08 -13.77 26.78
C ILE A 281 0.64 -13.95 26.22
N ALA A 282 0.50 -14.23 24.92
CA ALA A 282 -0.82 -14.51 24.34
C ALA A 282 -1.24 -15.93 24.70
N ASP A 283 -2.38 -16.06 25.37
CA ASP A 283 -2.94 -17.37 25.72
C ASP A 283 -3.25 -18.19 24.47
N GLU A 284 -2.76 -19.43 24.42
CA GLU A 284 -3.12 -20.42 23.41
C GLU A 284 -4.61 -20.74 23.54
N GLY A 285 -5.39 -20.42 22.52
CA GLY A 285 -6.80 -20.79 22.41
C GLY A 285 -7.81 -19.65 22.45
N ALA A 286 -7.43 -18.43 22.77
CA ALA A 286 -8.37 -17.31 22.89
C ALA A 286 -8.34 -16.35 21.66
N ARG A 287 -8.24 -16.87 20.46
CA ARG A 287 -8.46 -16.09 19.23
C ARG A 287 -9.96 -15.96 18.93
N ASN A 288 -10.71 -15.46 19.91
CA ASN A 288 -12.12 -15.19 19.73
C ASN A 288 -12.31 -13.86 19.00
N HIS A 289 -13.02 -13.91 17.88
CA HIS A 289 -13.46 -12.74 17.11
C HIS A 289 -12.38 -11.82 16.55
N GLY A 290 -11.18 -12.33 16.22
CA GLY A 290 -10.15 -11.53 15.57
C GLY A 290 -9.32 -10.64 16.52
N LEU A 291 -9.46 -10.79 17.85
CA LEU A 291 -8.69 -10.07 18.86
C LEU A 291 -7.69 -11.00 19.57
N LEU A 292 -6.45 -10.52 19.76
CA LEU A 292 -5.48 -11.19 20.61
C LEU A 292 -5.83 -10.96 22.07
N ASN A 293 -5.85 -12.05 22.87
CA ASN A 293 -6.06 -11.98 24.30
C ASN A 293 -4.72 -11.63 25.00
N VAL A 294 -4.40 -10.35 25.03
CA VAL A 294 -3.20 -9.80 25.67
C VAL A 294 -3.66 -8.85 26.76
N SER A 295 -3.33 -9.15 28.03
CA SER A 295 -3.63 -8.23 29.13
C SER A 295 -2.75 -6.97 29.03
N ILE A 296 -3.27 -5.86 29.53
CA ILE A 296 -2.50 -4.60 29.54
C ILE A 296 -1.24 -4.76 30.40
N THR A 297 -1.33 -5.43 31.53
CA THR A 297 -0.19 -5.66 32.44
C THR A 297 0.89 -6.49 31.76
N ASP A 298 0.53 -7.56 31.07
CA ASP A 298 1.49 -8.43 30.39
C ASP A 298 2.13 -7.71 29.22
N TYR A 299 1.36 -6.91 28.46
CA TYR A 299 1.88 -6.08 27.39
C TYR A 299 2.99 -5.14 27.87
N PHE A 300 2.77 -4.44 28.99
CA PHE A 300 3.80 -3.56 29.58
C PHE A 300 4.95 -4.30 30.29
N ASN A 301 4.84 -5.59 30.52
CA ASN A 301 5.91 -6.45 31.03
C ASN A 301 6.75 -7.09 29.91
N THR A 302 6.37 -6.96 28.63
CA THR A 302 7.18 -7.48 27.53
C THR A 302 8.57 -6.86 27.55
N LYS A 303 9.56 -7.67 27.11
CA LYS A 303 10.97 -7.26 27.08
C LYS A 303 11.38 -6.83 25.68
N HIS A 304 12.09 -5.73 25.60
CA HIS A 304 12.60 -5.14 24.37
C HIS A 304 14.07 -4.83 24.51
N ARG A 305 14.84 -4.94 23.43
CA ARG A 305 16.28 -4.72 23.46
C ARG A 305 16.65 -3.57 22.53
N PHE A 306 17.25 -2.53 23.10
CA PHE A 306 17.58 -1.31 22.39
C PHE A 306 19.07 -0.96 22.51
N PRO A 307 19.65 -0.33 21.47
CA PRO A 307 20.98 0.25 21.51
C PRO A 307 21.00 1.57 22.28
N SER A 308 22.18 2.20 22.38
CA SER A 308 22.31 3.53 22.94
C SER A 308 21.44 4.55 22.19
N MET A 309 21.04 5.64 22.87
CA MET A 309 20.24 6.72 22.27
C MET A 309 20.91 7.30 21.01
N ALA A 310 22.23 7.40 21.00
CA ALA A 310 22.97 7.88 19.84
C ALA A 310 22.79 6.97 18.62
N GLU A 311 22.86 5.64 18.81
CA GLU A 311 22.64 4.66 17.76
C GLU A 311 21.17 4.63 17.31
N GLN A 312 20.22 4.73 18.25
CA GLN A 312 18.78 4.83 17.93
C GLN A 312 18.51 6.00 16.97
N LYS A 313 19.04 7.18 17.25
CA LYS A 313 18.88 8.38 16.41
C LYS A 313 19.50 8.21 15.02
N VAL A 314 20.64 7.52 14.91
CA VAL A 314 21.26 7.24 13.60
C VAL A 314 20.38 6.28 12.78
N ILE A 315 19.86 5.22 13.41
CA ILE A 315 18.93 4.27 12.75
C ILE A 315 17.66 5.00 12.31
N ALA A 316 17.04 5.78 13.19
CA ALA A 316 15.85 6.57 12.91
C ALA A 316 16.08 7.53 11.73
N LYS A 317 17.18 8.30 11.75
CA LYS A 317 17.53 9.22 10.66
C LYS A 317 17.70 8.53 9.32
N MET A 318 18.34 7.37 9.29
CA MET A 318 18.52 6.58 8.08
C MET A 318 17.18 6.09 7.53
N LEU A 319 16.30 5.55 8.38
CA LEU A 319 14.99 5.05 7.98
C LEU A 319 14.03 6.18 7.58
N ASN A 320 14.09 7.33 8.27
CA ASN A 320 13.37 8.54 7.89
C ASN A 320 13.77 9.01 6.48
N ALA A 321 15.07 9.02 6.16
CA ALA A 321 15.54 9.43 4.84
C ALA A 321 14.99 8.51 3.72
N ILE A 322 14.91 7.20 3.95
CA ILE A 322 14.32 6.25 3.00
C ILE A 322 12.81 6.48 2.87
N THR A 323 12.13 6.72 3.99
CA THR A 323 10.67 6.97 4.01
C THR A 323 10.31 8.26 3.27
N GLU A 324 11.10 9.33 3.42
CA GLU A 324 10.89 10.57 2.67
C GLU A 324 11.14 10.37 1.17
N ARG A 325 12.18 9.62 0.78
CA ARG A 325 12.40 9.25 -0.63
C ARG A 325 11.26 8.41 -1.21
N GLU A 326 10.69 7.51 -0.41
CA GLU A 326 9.51 6.73 -0.82
C GLU A 326 8.29 7.65 -1.07
N LYS A 327 8.02 8.60 -0.17
CA LYS A 327 6.94 9.58 -0.32
C LYS A 327 7.13 10.47 -1.56
N GLU A 328 8.33 11.01 -1.76
CA GLU A 328 8.67 11.81 -2.94
C GLU A 328 8.45 11.00 -4.23
N ALA A 329 8.88 9.74 -4.24
CA ALA A 329 8.71 8.85 -5.39
C ALA A 329 7.22 8.57 -5.69
N ILE A 330 6.38 8.40 -4.67
CA ILE A 330 4.92 8.22 -4.83
C ILE A 330 4.29 9.46 -5.45
N VAL A 331 4.58 10.64 -4.91
CA VAL A 331 4.07 11.92 -5.42
C VAL A 331 4.47 12.13 -6.88
N LEU A 332 5.73 11.87 -7.22
CA LEU A 332 6.22 11.98 -8.59
C LEU A 332 5.51 11.00 -9.54
N GLY A 333 5.27 9.77 -9.09
CA GLY A 333 4.51 8.77 -9.85
C GLY A 333 3.07 9.22 -10.14
N GLU A 334 2.41 9.86 -9.18
CA GLU A 334 1.08 10.44 -9.36
C GLU A 334 1.09 11.62 -10.34
N CYS A 335 2.11 12.47 -10.28
CA CYS A 335 2.29 13.56 -11.23
C CYS A 335 2.40 13.04 -12.66
N TYR A 336 3.18 11.99 -12.92
CA TYR A 336 3.29 11.39 -14.25
C TYR A 336 1.97 10.81 -14.74
N ARG A 337 1.20 10.15 -13.86
CA ARG A 337 -0.14 9.63 -14.23
C ARG A 337 -1.10 10.75 -14.59
N LYS A 338 -1.15 11.83 -13.80
CA LYS A 338 -1.96 13.02 -14.08
C LYS A 338 -1.55 13.69 -15.41
N GLN A 339 -0.25 13.82 -15.65
CA GLN A 339 0.28 14.34 -16.91
C GLN A 339 -0.15 13.49 -18.12
N LYS A 340 -0.05 12.16 -18.00
CA LYS A 340 -0.53 11.26 -19.06
C LYS A 340 -2.03 11.42 -19.32
N GLN A 341 -2.84 11.47 -18.28
CA GLN A 341 -4.30 11.69 -18.41
C GLN A 341 -4.62 13.00 -19.09
N PHE A 342 -3.92 14.08 -18.71
CA PHE A 342 -4.08 15.39 -19.36
C PHE A 342 -3.75 15.31 -20.86
N LEU A 343 -2.62 14.74 -21.22
CA LEU A 343 -2.21 14.61 -22.63
C LEU A 343 -3.17 13.72 -23.44
N LEU A 344 -3.67 12.62 -22.87
CA LEU A 344 -4.68 11.79 -23.52
C LEU A 344 -5.96 12.59 -23.85
N ARG A 345 -6.37 13.51 -23.00
CA ARG A 345 -7.54 14.38 -23.24
C ARG A 345 -7.27 15.47 -24.31
N GLN A 346 -6.03 15.91 -24.45
CA GLN A 346 -5.67 16.98 -25.38
C GLN A 346 -5.32 16.46 -26.78
N MET A 347 -4.81 15.23 -26.89
CA MET A 347 -4.28 14.69 -28.15
C MET A 347 -5.31 13.82 -28.90
N PHE A 348 -6.37 13.39 -28.25
CA PHE A 348 -7.44 12.59 -28.84
C PHE A 348 -8.76 13.33 -28.64
N ILE A 349 -9.05 14.25 -29.55
CA ILE A 349 -10.27 15.09 -29.53
C ILE A 349 -11.33 14.48 -30.44
#